data_2711cec32c2ba3c5654d0f6ecda01d4d
#
_entry.id   2711cec32c2ba3c5654d0f6ecda01d4d
#
_cell.length_a   1.000
_cell.length_b   1.000
_cell.length_c   1.000
_cell.angle_alpha   90.00
_cell.angle_beta   90.00
_cell.angle_gamma   90.00
#
_symmetry.space_group_name_H-M   'P 1'
#
loop_
_entity.id
_entity.type
_entity.pdbx_description
1 polymer ?
#
loop_
_entity_poly.entity_id
_entity_poly.type
_entity_poly.pdbx_seq_one_letter_code
_entity_poly.pdbx_strand_id
1 'polypeptide(L)'
;MTYTARLVAPTASNKNYLHTSAGGYNYCILINNGSVLPNCVGYAWGRWRELLGAYHNLSRGNAENWYGNNDGYERGQVPKLGAVICWRKGKAYNAADGAGHVAIVEKIHSNGDITISQSAYGGARFTTKVLSKPYSYGTGYTLQGFIYCPISFTEKSLDEVAQDVLNGVYKTGATRKRLLEAEGYNYTEVQKKVNELLAENTSLSIGDKVKLTAGATYYNGAKIPAWLRLTTLYVREISGDRVVISTKKTGAITGAVRKMYLKRI
;
A
#
# COMPACT_ATOMS: atom_id res chain seq x y z
N MET A 1 4.68 -8.22 3.55
CA MET A 1 3.29 -7.85 3.15
C MET A 1 3.37 -6.77 2.08
N THR A 2 2.51 -6.81 1.07
CA THR A 2 2.50 -5.79 0.01
C THR A 2 1.98 -4.46 0.55
N TYR A 3 2.71 -3.37 0.29
CA TYR A 3 2.37 -2.02 0.73
C TYR A 3 1.47 -1.32 -0.27
N THR A 4 0.45 -0.65 0.23
CA THR A 4 -0.37 0.27 -0.55
C THR A 4 -0.20 1.68 0.02
N ALA A 5 0.40 2.56 -0.75
CA ALA A 5 0.62 3.95 -0.35
C ALA A 5 -0.71 4.71 -0.21
N ARG A 6 -0.81 5.57 0.80
CA ARG A 6 -1.95 6.47 0.96
C ARG A 6 -1.61 7.86 0.42
N LEU A 7 -2.01 8.14 -0.79
CA LEU A 7 -1.78 9.43 -1.43
C LEU A 7 -3.06 10.27 -1.60
N VAL A 8 -4.20 9.76 -1.11
CA VAL A 8 -5.47 10.50 -1.02
C VAL A 8 -5.99 10.48 0.40
N ALA A 9 -6.73 11.51 0.76
CA ALA A 9 -7.30 11.65 2.10
C ALA A 9 -8.17 10.42 2.47
N PRO A 10 -8.11 9.95 3.74
CA PRO A 10 -9.07 8.97 4.21
C PRO A 10 -10.48 9.56 4.16
N THR A 11 -11.45 8.71 3.84
CA THR A 11 -12.87 9.12 3.86
C THR A 11 -13.31 9.49 5.27
N ALA A 12 -14.36 10.30 5.39
CA ALA A 12 -14.92 10.69 6.69
C ALA A 12 -15.43 9.49 7.51
N SER A 13 -15.76 8.38 6.84
CA SER A 13 -16.24 7.14 7.47
C SER A 13 -15.14 6.14 7.77
N ASN A 14 -13.87 6.46 7.50
CA ASN A 14 -12.77 5.53 7.77
C ASN A 14 -12.55 5.38 9.28
N LYS A 15 -12.89 4.20 9.79
CA LYS A 15 -12.87 3.89 11.23
C LYS A 15 -11.50 3.98 11.88
N ASN A 16 -10.41 3.92 11.10
CA ASN A 16 -9.05 4.04 11.63
C ASN A 16 -8.75 5.48 12.10
N TYR A 17 -9.47 6.47 11.59
CA TYR A 17 -9.31 7.89 11.87
C TYR A 17 -10.50 8.50 12.63
N LEU A 18 -11.42 7.67 13.08
CA LEU A 18 -12.52 8.08 13.95
C LEU A 18 -12.19 7.81 15.40
N HIS A 19 -12.65 8.68 16.27
CA HIS A 19 -12.60 8.44 17.72
C HIS A 19 -13.94 7.90 18.19
N THR A 20 -13.91 6.87 19.04
CA THR A 20 -15.08 6.40 19.77
C THR A 20 -14.80 6.40 21.27
N SER A 21 -15.78 6.78 22.07
CA SER A 21 -15.68 6.81 23.53
C SER A 21 -15.50 5.43 24.18
N ALA A 22 -15.77 4.36 23.44
CA ALA A 22 -15.77 2.99 23.92
C ALA A 22 -14.45 2.24 23.70
N GLY A 23 -13.30 2.90 23.84
CA GLY A 23 -12.01 2.26 23.56
C GLY A 23 -11.82 1.98 22.08
N GLY A 24 -12.58 2.66 21.24
CA GLY A 24 -12.59 2.52 19.81
C GLY A 24 -11.28 2.91 19.14
N TYR A 25 -11.35 3.57 18.05
CA TYR A 25 -10.31 3.54 17.07
C TYR A 25 -9.10 4.39 17.34
N ASN A 26 -9.13 5.51 17.87
CA ASN A 26 -7.95 6.35 18.05
C ASN A 26 -8.07 7.21 19.29
N TYR A 27 -7.20 7.00 20.24
CA TYR A 27 -7.14 7.81 21.44
C TYR A 27 -6.34 9.10 21.25
N CYS A 28 -5.93 9.40 20.06
CA CYS A 28 -5.30 10.67 19.81
C CYS A 28 -6.33 11.77 19.94
N ILE A 29 -6.35 12.22 20.91
CA ILE A 29 -6.61 13.25 21.88
C ILE A 29 -7.35 14.50 21.34
N LEU A 30 -7.29 14.84 20.08
CA LEU A 30 -7.94 16.02 19.55
C LEU A 30 -9.01 15.59 18.57
N ILE A 31 -10.23 15.57 19.07
CA ILE A 31 -11.41 15.18 18.32
C ILE A 31 -12.07 16.44 17.78
N ASN A 32 -12.25 16.44 16.46
CA ASN A 32 -13.14 17.41 15.84
C ASN A 32 -14.27 16.66 15.13
N ASN A 33 -15.49 16.80 15.64
CA ASN A 33 -16.68 16.14 15.11
C ASN A 33 -16.54 14.61 14.96
N GLY A 34 -15.98 13.94 15.96
CA GLY A 34 -15.75 12.50 15.97
C GLY A 34 -14.55 12.04 15.13
N SER A 35 -13.86 12.93 14.44
CA SER A 35 -12.63 12.66 13.68
C SER A 35 -11.39 13.08 14.47
N VAL A 36 -10.30 12.32 14.36
CA VAL A 36 -9.00 12.71 14.88
C VAL A 36 -8.22 13.64 13.99
N LEU A 37 -8.77 13.97 12.83
CA LEU A 37 -8.17 14.89 11.87
C LEU A 37 -8.86 16.27 11.93
N PRO A 38 -8.12 17.37 11.76
CA PRO A 38 -6.70 17.47 11.41
C PRO A 38 -5.79 17.37 12.63
N ASN A 39 -4.87 16.41 12.64
CA ASN A 39 -3.83 16.23 13.65
C ASN A 39 -2.77 15.24 13.17
N CYS A 40 -1.48 15.57 13.27
CA CYS A 40 -0.39 14.72 12.77
C CYS A 40 -0.27 13.40 13.57
N VAL A 41 -0.38 13.48 14.87
CA VAL A 41 -0.33 12.32 15.78
C VAL A 41 -1.54 11.41 15.53
N GLY A 42 -2.75 12.00 15.42
CA GLY A 42 -3.97 11.28 15.11
C GLY A 42 -3.90 10.59 13.76
N TYR A 43 -3.34 11.26 12.77
CA TYR A 43 -3.17 10.69 11.44
C TYR A 43 -2.20 9.51 11.45
N ALA A 44 -0.99 9.69 11.98
CA ALA A 44 0.03 8.66 11.99
C ALA A 44 -0.44 7.41 12.76
N TRP A 45 -1.12 7.62 13.90
CA TRP A 45 -1.70 6.55 14.68
C TRP A 45 -2.79 5.79 13.90
N GLY A 46 -3.69 6.53 13.26
CA GLY A 46 -4.75 5.95 12.43
C GLY A 46 -4.20 5.19 11.21
N ARG A 47 -3.14 5.70 10.59
CA ARG A 47 -2.48 5.03 9.46
C ARG A 47 -1.83 3.72 9.87
N TRP A 48 -1.17 3.66 11.02
CA TRP A 48 -0.63 2.40 11.52
C TRP A 48 -1.72 1.39 11.84
N ARG A 49 -2.83 1.84 12.45
CA ARG A 49 -3.97 0.96 12.67
C ARG A 49 -4.51 0.39 11.35
N GLU A 50 -4.55 1.19 10.30
CA GLU A 50 -4.96 0.75 8.97
C GLU A 50 -3.98 -0.26 8.38
N LEU A 51 -2.67 -0.02 8.51
CA LEU A 51 -1.62 -0.92 8.02
C LEU A 51 -1.58 -2.25 8.77
N LEU A 52 -1.77 -2.21 10.08
CA LEU A 52 -1.70 -3.39 10.96
C LEU A 52 -3.03 -4.16 11.03
N GLY A 53 -4.14 -3.51 10.73
CA GLY A 53 -5.48 -4.07 10.94
C GLY A 53 -5.82 -4.30 12.43
N ALA A 54 -5.00 -3.79 13.36
CA ALA A 54 -5.09 -4.02 14.80
C ALA A 54 -4.67 -2.79 15.60
N TYR A 55 -4.91 -2.81 16.91
CA TYR A 55 -4.37 -1.82 17.84
C TYR A 55 -2.85 -1.94 17.95
N HIS A 56 -2.21 -0.83 18.31
CA HIS A 56 -0.77 -0.73 18.48
C HIS A 56 -0.42 0.25 19.62
N ASN A 57 0.86 0.28 20.00
CA ASN A 57 1.35 1.00 21.17
C ASN A 57 2.03 2.34 20.85
N LEU A 58 1.90 2.87 19.63
CA LEU A 58 2.43 4.20 19.33
C LEU A 58 1.92 5.22 20.36
N SER A 59 2.77 6.15 20.71
CA SER A 59 2.46 7.23 21.62
C SER A 59 1.19 8.00 21.25
N ARG A 60 0.59 8.64 22.25
CA ARG A 60 -0.59 9.50 22.09
C ARG A 60 -0.30 10.95 22.48
N GLY A 61 0.94 11.22 22.91
CA GLY A 61 1.39 12.53 23.30
C GLY A 61 1.88 13.39 22.12
N ASN A 62 2.52 14.51 22.43
CA ASN A 62 3.09 15.40 21.44
C ASN A 62 4.09 14.68 20.54
N ALA A 63 4.05 15.02 19.25
CA ALA A 63 4.84 14.37 18.22
C ALA A 63 6.35 14.39 18.48
N GLU A 64 6.87 15.44 19.08
CA GLU A 64 8.30 15.56 19.40
C GLU A 64 8.81 14.50 20.39
N ASN A 65 7.90 13.90 21.19
CA ASN A 65 8.24 12.88 22.17
C ASN A 65 8.19 11.45 21.58
N TRP A 66 7.60 11.28 20.42
CA TRP A 66 7.36 9.96 19.87
C TRP A 66 8.63 9.16 19.66
N TYR A 67 9.66 9.78 19.11
CA TYR A 67 10.92 9.10 18.82
C TYR A 67 11.65 8.63 20.09
N GLY A 68 11.52 9.36 21.18
CA GLY A 68 12.13 9.03 22.47
C GLY A 68 11.33 8.07 23.36
N ASN A 69 10.07 7.80 23.01
CA ASN A 69 9.22 6.96 23.85
C ASN A 69 9.60 5.47 23.75
N ASN A 70 9.47 4.77 24.87
CA ASN A 70 9.65 3.31 24.93
C ASN A 70 8.30 2.63 24.67
N ASP A 71 7.94 2.47 23.41
CA ASP A 71 6.70 1.83 22.95
C ASP A 71 6.90 0.41 22.38
N GLY A 72 8.16 -0.07 22.40
CA GLY A 72 8.53 -1.41 21.96
C GLY A 72 8.85 -1.52 20.45
N TYR A 73 8.79 -0.41 19.71
CA TYR A 73 9.11 -0.44 18.26
C TYR A 73 10.57 -0.07 18.00
N GLU A 74 11.14 -0.72 16.97
CA GLU A 74 12.47 -0.42 16.48
C GLU A 74 12.54 1.00 15.87
N ARG A 75 13.68 1.66 16.04
CA ARG A 75 13.96 3.01 15.54
C ARG A 75 15.24 3.04 14.71
N GLY A 76 15.33 4.03 13.81
CA GLY A 76 16.56 4.22 13.03
C GLY A 76 16.54 5.50 12.20
N GLN A 77 17.60 5.66 11.39
CA GLN A 77 17.83 6.85 10.57
C GLN A 77 17.55 6.61 9.07
N VAL A 78 17.23 5.38 8.70
CA VAL A 78 16.94 5.01 7.30
C VAL A 78 15.43 4.88 7.13
N PRO A 79 14.81 5.51 6.12
CA PRO A 79 13.37 5.37 5.89
C PRO A 79 13.01 3.92 5.52
N LYS A 80 11.88 3.45 6.05
CA LYS A 80 11.21 2.21 5.64
C LYS A 80 9.75 2.52 5.32
N LEU A 81 9.13 1.76 4.41
CA LEU A 81 7.70 1.91 4.09
C LEU A 81 6.85 1.74 5.34
N GLY A 82 5.86 2.60 5.51
CA GLY A 82 4.97 2.61 6.67
C GLY A 82 5.62 3.13 7.96
N ALA A 83 6.89 3.50 7.96
CA ALA A 83 7.54 4.09 9.13
C ALA A 83 6.95 5.46 9.48
N VAL A 84 6.90 5.76 10.77
CA VAL A 84 6.63 7.12 11.24
C VAL A 84 7.92 7.91 11.17
N ILE A 85 7.98 8.97 10.40
CA ILE A 85 9.06 9.96 10.44
C ILE A 85 8.75 11.00 11.51
N CYS A 86 9.73 11.31 12.36
CA CYS A 86 9.56 12.16 13.53
C CYS A 86 10.48 13.39 13.48
N TRP A 87 9.92 14.56 13.77
CA TRP A 87 10.65 15.80 13.93
C TRP A 87 10.31 16.43 15.28
N ARG A 88 11.32 16.93 15.98
CA ARG A 88 11.12 17.89 17.07
C ARG A 88 11.07 19.30 16.51
N LYS A 89 10.44 20.22 17.23
CA LYS A 89 10.44 21.65 16.91
C LYS A 89 11.20 22.40 18.02
N GLY A 90 12.04 23.36 17.60
CA GLY A 90 12.84 24.13 18.54
C GLY A 90 14.13 23.45 18.98
N LYS A 91 14.73 23.96 20.05
CA LYS A 91 16.09 23.60 20.48
C LYS A 91 16.15 22.48 21.52
N ALA A 92 15.13 22.38 22.36
CA ALA A 92 15.15 21.46 23.50
C ALA A 92 14.07 20.37 23.34
N TYR A 93 14.46 19.15 23.68
CA TYR A 93 13.52 18.05 23.84
C TYR A 93 12.58 18.34 25.00
N ASN A 94 11.28 18.18 24.81
CA ASN A 94 10.24 18.53 25.78
C ASN A 94 10.16 20.02 26.18
N ALA A 95 10.79 20.93 25.44
CA ALA A 95 10.57 22.34 25.64
C ALA A 95 9.16 22.77 25.20
N ALA A 96 8.62 23.80 25.82
CA ALA A 96 7.32 24.36 25.46
C ALA A 96 7.34 25.18 24.15
N ASP A 97 8.39 25.03 23.35
CA ASP A 97 8.63 25.76 22.11
C ASP A 97 8.00 25.10 20.88
N GLY A 98 7.38 23.95 21.03
CA GLY A 98 6.60 23.28 19.98
C GLY A 98 6.19 21.88 20.32
N ALA A 99 5.26 21.33 19.55
CA ALA A 99 4.78 19.97 19.69
C ALA A 99 5.45 18.99 18.72
N GLY A 100 6.37 19.45 17.90
CA GLY A 100 7.01 18.65 16.86
C GLY A 100 6.05 18.29 15.72
N HIS A 101 6.46 17.31 14.91
CA HIS A 101 5.63 16.79 13.84
C HIS A 101 5.94 15.32 13.56
N VAL A 102 4.94 14.56 13.12
CA VAL A 102 5.07 13.19 12.63
C VAL A 102 4.29 13.02 11.32
N ALA A 103 4.80 12.13 10.47
CA ALA A 103 4.17 11.75 9.21
C ALA A 103 4.48 10.28 8.90
N ILE A 104 3.85 9.72 7.87
CA ILE A 104 4.08 8.34 7.44
C ILE A 104 4.85 8.31 6.14
N VAL A 105 5.88 7.48 6.05
CA VAL A 105 6.61 7.20 4.82
C VAL A 105 5.75 6.31 3.92
N GLU A 106 5.28 6.87 2.82
CA GLU A 106 4.41 6.18 1.88
C GLU A 106 5.14 5.62 0.66
N LYS A 107 6.25 6.25 0.26
CA LYS A 107 7.12 5.79 -0.83
C LYS A 107 8.58 6.09 -0.54
N ILE A 108 9.45 5.26 -1.11
CA ILE A 108 10.90 5.48 -1.13
C ILE A 108 11.32 5.46 -2.60
N HIS A 109 11.79 6.61 -3.10
CA HIS A 109 12.18 6.76 -4.48
C HIS A 109 13.61 6.25 -4.71
N SER A 110 13.92 5.86 -5.95
CA SER A 110 15.26 5.35 -6.32
C SER A 110 16.41 6.34 -6.08
N ASN A 111 16.13 7.64 -6.11
CA ASN A 111 17.09 8.71 -5.78
C ASN A 111 17.24 8.92 -4.26
N GLY A 112 16.54 8.18 -3.43
CA GLY A 112 16.53 8.29 -1.98
C GLY A 112 15.56 9.32 -1.39
N ASP A 113 14.79 10.02 -2.21
CA ASP A 113 13.68 10.86 -1.73
C ASP A 113 12.58 9.97 -1.13
N ILE A 114 11.74 10.55 -0.28
CA ILE A 114 10.57 9.87 0.26
C ILE A 114 9.31 10.68 -0.01
N THR A 115 8.21 10.00 -0.30
CA THR A 115 6.88 10.61 -0.22
C THR A 115 6.29 10.31 1.16
N ILE A 116 5.85 11.34 1.85
CA ILE A 116 5.14 11.22 3.12
C ILE A 116 3.68 11.59 2.96
N SER A 117 2.85 11.01 3.83
CA SER A 117 1.46 11.44 4.06
C SER A 117 1.32 11.97 5.48
N GLN A 118 0.50 12.99 5.65
CA GLN A 118 0.39 13.69 6.93
C GLN A 118 -0.93 14.44 7.08
N SER A 119 -1.20 14.85 8.32
CA SER A 119 -2.21 15.83 8.71
C SER A 119 -1.54 16.89 9.59
N ALA A 120 -2.10 18.08 9.69
CA ALA A 120 -1.52 19.16 10.48
C ALA A 120 -2.55 19.72 11.46
N TYR A 121 -2.21 19.77 12.75
CA TYR A 121 -3.07 20.40 13.75
C TYR A 121 -3.40 21.84 13.39
N GLY A 122 -4.68 22.19 13.40
CA GLY A 122 -5.15 23.52 12.98
C GLY A 122 -4.92 23.87 11.51
N GLY A 123 -4.45 22.91 10.70
CA GLY A 123 -4.11 23.09 9.30
C GLY A 123 -4.82 22.07 8.39
N ALA A 124 -4.10 21.61 7.37
CA ALA A 124 -4.65 20.68 6.39
C ALA A 124 -5.01 19.32 7.02
N ARG A 125 -6.22 18.84 6.71
CA ARG A 125 -6.70 17.54 7.15
C ARG A 125 -5.86 16.38 6.60
N PHE A 126 -5.37 16.50 5.40
CA PHE A 126 -4.49 15.56 4.74
C PHE A 126 -3.67 16.25 3.65
N THR A 127 -2.38 15.95 3.61
CA THR A 127 -1.49 16.30 2.51
C THR A 127 -0.44 15.23 2.29
N THR A 128 0.15 15.22 1.10
CA THR A 128 1.37 14.48 0.80
C THR A 128 2.49 15.45 0.46
N LYS A 129 3.73 15.06 0.74
CA LYS A 129 4.91 15.87 0.42
C LYS A 129 6.06 14.94 0.04
N VAL A 130 6.85 15.34 -0.95
CA VAL A 130 8.12 14.69 -1.25
C VAL A 130 9.22 15.40 -0.47
N LEU A 131 10.06 14.62 0.19
CA LEU A 131 11.19 15.11 0.98
C LEU A 131 12.48 14.48 0.46
N SER A 132 13.47 15.32 0.15
CA SER A 132 14.83 14.90 -0.14
C SER A 132 15.67 14.89 1.14
N LYS A 133 16.75 14.09 1.16
CA LYS A 133 17.70 14.14 2.28
C LYS A 133 18.17 15.59 2.54
N PRO A 134 18.30 16.03 3.78
CA PRO A 134 18.17 15.30 5.05
C PRO A 134 16.72 15.17 5.59
N TYR A 135 15.71 15.16 4.75
CA TYR A 135 14.29 15.04 5.10
C TYR A 135 13.77 16.14 6.01
N SER A 136 14.11 17.38 5.68
CA SER A 136 13.67 18.56 6.43
C SER A 136 12.18 18.79 6.28
N TYR A 137 11.49 18.97 7.41
CA TYR A 137 10.07 19.35 7.39
C TYR A 137 9.89 20.85 7.09
N GLY A 138 10.76 21.68 7.62
CA GLY A 138 10.75 23.13 7.49
C GLY A 138 11.57 23.82 8.58
N THR A 139 11.54 25.15 8.59
CA THR A 139 12.32 25.95 9.54
C THR A 139 11.94 25.64 11.00
N GLY A 140 12.94 25.46 11.83
CA GLY A 140 12.80 25.16 13.26
C GLY A 140 12.51 23.69 13.58
N TYR A 141 12.34 22.83 12.57
CA TYR A 141 12.20 21.39 12.76
C TYR A 141 13.52 20.67 12.58
N THR A 142 13.80 19.73 13.49
CA THR A 142 14.97 18.84 13.43
C THR A 142 14.50 17.40 13.31
N LEU A 143 14.98 16.67 12.31
CA LEU A 143 14.72 15.25 12.16
C LEU A 143 15.27 14.49 13.37
N GLN A 144 14.45 13.65 13.98
CA GLN A 144 14.84 12.72 15.02
C GLN A 144 15.15 11.33 14.45
N GLY A 145 14.40 10.91 13.43
CA GLY A 145 14.51 9.61 12.76
C GLY A 145 13.15 9.00 12.47
N PHE A 146 13.15 7.67 12.37
CA PHE A 146 12.00 6.87 11.95
C PHE A 146 11.67 5.83 13.02
N ILE A 147 10.37 5.66 13.33
CA ILE A 147 9.85 4.54 14.12
C ILE A 147 9.34 3.51 13.11
N TYR A 148 9.84 2.28 13.17
CA TYR A 148 9.52 1.27 12.18
C TYR A 148 8.24 0.51 12.50
N CYS A 149 7.40 0.38 11.49
CA CYS A 149 6.25 -0.49 11.57
C CYS A 149 6.72 -1.95 11.80
N PRO A 150 6.09 -2.70 12.72
CA PRO A 150 6.54 -4.06 13.05
C PRO A 150 6.30 -5.08 11.92
N ILE A 151 5.73 -4.64 10.80
CA ILE A 151 5.56 -5.44 9.59
C ILE A 151 6.51 -4.94 8.51
N SER A 152 7.26 -5.86 7.90
CA SER A 152 8.04 -5.56 6.70
C SER A 152 7.12 -5.46 5.49
N PHE A 153 7.23 -4.35 4.78
CA PHE A 153 6.48 -4.08 3.56
C PHE A 153 7.35 -4.14 2.32
N THR A 154 6.76 -4.61 1.22
CA THR A 154 7.32 -4.54 -0.12
C THR A 154 6.34 -3.79 -1.02
N GLU A 155 6.84 -2.96 -1.92
CA GLU A 155 5.99 -2.37 -2.97
C GLU A 155 5.53 -3.47 -3.93
N LYS A 156 4.33 -3.31 -4.50
CA LYS A 156 3.90 -4.14 -5.63
C LYS A 156 4.81 -3.86 -6.82
N SER A 157 5.27 -4.90 -7.47
CA SER A 157 5.92 -4.77 -8.77
C SER A 157 4.94 -4.23 -9.82
N LEU A 158 5.46 -3.67 -10.89
CA LEU A 158 4.65 -3.20 -12.02
C LEU A 158 3.81 -4.34 -12.63
N ASP A 159 4.36 -5.56 -12.66
CA ASP A 159 3.66 -6.78 -13.11
C ASP A 159 2.45 -7.10 -12.22
N GLU A 160 2.60 -7.04 -10.89
CA GLU A 160 1.51 -7.28 -9.95
C GLU A 160 0.41 -6.21 -10.08
N VAL A 161 0.80 -4.94 -10.23
CA VAL A 161 -0.16 -3.84 -10.44
C VAL A 161 -0.90 -3.99 -11.77
N ALA A 162 -0.19 -4.33 -12.84
CA ALA A 162 -0.81 -4.58 -14.15
C ALA A 162 -1.77 -5.78 -14.09
N GLN A 163 -1.42 -6.83 -13.36
CA GLN A 163 -2.32 -7.97 -13.14
C GLN A 163 -3.56 -7.57 -12.33
N ASP A 164 -3.43 -6.73 -11.32
CA ASP A 164 -4.56 -6.18 -10.56
C ASP A 164 -5.49 -5.33 -11.43
N VAL A 165 -4.93 -4.58 -12.39
CA VAL A 165 -5.73 -3.86 -13.42
C VAL A 165 -6.54 -4.84 -14.24
N LEU A 166 -5.93 -5.92 -14.72
CA LEU A 166 -6.60 -6.97 -15.49
C LEU A 166 -7.68 -7.68 -14.67
N ASN A 167 -7.46 -7.86 -13.37
CA ASN A 167 -8.43 -8.42 -12.42
C ASN A 167 -9.57 -7.45 -12.05
N GLY A 168 -9.56 -6.21 -12.59
CA GLY A 168 -10.61 -5.22 -12.37
C GLY A 168 -10.52 -4.44 -11.05
N VAL A 169 -9.45 -4.62 -10.26
CA VAL A 169 -9.24 -3.93 -8.97
C VAL A 169 -9.30 -2.41 -9.17
N TYR A 170 -8.69 -1.92 -10.23
CA TYR A 170 -8.60 -0.48 -10.52
C TYR A 170 -9.74 0.04 -11.43
N LYS A 171 -10.81 -0.75 -11.64
CA LYS A 171 -11.93 -0.35 -12.51
C LYS A 171 -11.46 -0.04 -13.96
N THR A 172 -12.11 0.93 -14.63
CA THR A 172 -11.83 1.30 -16.03
C THR A 172 -11.76 2.81 -16.24
N GLY A 173 -11.20 3.24 -17.37
CA GLY A 173 -11.22 4.64 -17.82
C GLY A 173 -10.58 5.63 -16.83
N ALA A 174 -11.16 6.81 -16.66
CA ALA A 174 -10.67 7.86 -15.79
C ALA A 174 -10.58 7.42 -14.31
N THR A 175 -11.47 6.52 -13.88
CA THR A 175 -11.44 5.97 -12.52
C THR A 175 -10.18 5.13 -12.30
N ARG A 176 -9.77 4.31 -13.26
CA ARG A 176 -8.51 3.56 -13.21
C ARG A 176 -7.32 4.49 -13.03
N LYS A 177 -7.23 5.51 -13.89
CA LYS A 177 -6.12 6.49 -13.81
C LYS A 177 -6.05 7.10 -12.43
N ARG A 178 -7.16 7.64 -11.93
CA ARG A 178 -7.23 8.26 -10.60
C ARG A 178 -6.83 7.31 -9.46
N LEU A 179 -7.26 6.05 -9.50
CA LEU A 179 -6.94 5.07 -8.46
C LEU A 179 -5.46 4.68 -8.47
N LEU A 180 -4.88 4.43 -9.66
CA LEU A 180 -3.45 4.13 -9.79
C LEU A 180 -2.58 5.29 -9.33
N GLU A 181 -2.89 6.51 -9.78
CA GLU A 181 -2.16 7.72 -9.36
C GLU A 181 -2.33 8.00 -7.86
N ALA A 182 -3.49 7.70 -7.28
CA ALA A 182 -3.72 7.81 -5.84
C ALA A 182 -2.89 6.83 -5.00
N GLU A 183 -2.52 5.69 -5.56
CA GLU A 183 -1.57 4.74 -4.97
C GLU A 183 -0.12 5.01 -5.44
N GLY A 184 0.08 6.08 -6.23
CA GLY A 184 1.38 6.56 -6.67
C GLY A 184 2.00 5.79 -7.82
N TYR A 185 1.23 5.03 -8.57
CA TYR A 185 1.70 4.39 -9.79
C TYR A 185 1.61 5.33 -10.98
N ASN A 186 2.59 5.25 -11.87
CA ASN A 186 2.51 5.92 -13.16
C ASN A 186 1.50 5.20 -14.07
N TYR A 187 0.37 5.85 -14.34
CA TYR A 187 -0.69 5.27 -15.17
C TYR A 187 -0.19 4.78 -16.52
N THR A 188 0.69 5.55 -17.18
CA THR A 188 1.19 5.21 -18.52
C THR A 188 2.06 3.96 -18.51
N GLU A 189 2.94 3.82 -17.50
CA GLU A 189 3.78 2.63 -17.33
C GLU A 189 2.94 1.40 -16.99
N VAL A 190 1.98 1.53 -16.09
CA VAL A 190 1.05 0.45 -15.76
C VAL A 190 0.25 0.03 -17.00
N GLN A 191 -0.29 0.98 -17.78
CA GLN A 191 -1.07 0.68 -18.96
C GLN A 191 -0.22 0.00 -20.05
N LYS A 192 1.04 0.44 -20.21
CA LYS A 192 1.99 -0.23 -21.12
C LYS A 192 2.17 -1.70 -20.71
N LYS A 193 2.40 -1.95 -19.42
CA LYS A 193 2.57 -3.31 -18.91
C LYS A 193 1.31 -4.16 -19.04
N VAL A 194 0.14 -3.58 -18.83
CA VAL A 194 -1.16 -4.23 -19.09
C VAL A 194 -1.26 -4.67 -20.57
N ASN A 195 -0.88 -3.79 -21.49
CA ASN A 195 -0.92 -4.09 -22.91
C ASN A 195 0.09 -5.20 -23.29
N GLU A 196 1.28 -5.21 -22.70
CA GLU A 196 2.27 -6.28 -22.87
C GLU A 196 1.71 -7.64 -22.41
N LEU A 197 1.13 -7.69 -21.19
CA LEU A 197 0.51 -8.91 -20.67
C LEU A 197 -0.65 -9.40 -21.56
N LEU A 198 -1.46 -8.48 -22.09
CA LEU A 198 -2.52 -8.84 -23.04
C LEU A 198 -1.96 -9.38 -24.35
N ALA A 199 -0.90 -8.79 -24.88
CA ALA A 199 -0.25 -9.25 -26.12
C ALA A 199 0.38 -10.65 -25.92
N GLU A 200 1.08 -10.90 -24.82
CA GLU A 200 1.61 -12.22 -24.49
C GLU A 200 0.47 -13.28 -24.42
N ASN A 201 -0.65 -12.91 -23.83
CA ASN A 201 -1.81 -13.80 -23.69
C ASN A 201 -2.55 -14.04 -25.03
N THR A 202 -2.53 -13.10 -25.96
CA THR A 202 -3.15 -13.32 -27.29
C THR A 202 -2.39 -14.33 -28.13
N SER A 203 -1.11 -14.55 -27.87
CA SER A 203 -0.27 -15.51 -28.59
C SER A 203 -0.37 -16.97 -28.12
N LEU A 204 -1.23 -17.26 -27.13
CA LEU A 204 -1.40 -18.64 -26.63
C LEU A 204 -1.96 -19.57 -27.70
N SER A 205 -1.36 -20.75 -27.82
CA SER A 205 -1.74 -21.83 -28.71
C SER A 205 -2.00 -23.12 -27.93
N ILE A 206 -2.82 -24.01 -28.50
CA ILE A 206 -3.04 -25.33 -27.92
C ILE A 206 -1.70 -26.09 -27.86
N GLY A 207 -1.42 -26.68 -26.71
CA GLY A 207 -0.17 -27.37 -26.41
C GLY A 207 0.89 -26.50 -25.71
N ASP A 208 0.70 -25.18 -25.65
CA ASP A 208 1.63 -24.30 -24.94
C ASP A 208 1.73 -24.68 -23.47
N LYS A 209 2.94 -24.53 -22.94
CA LYS A 209 3.21 -24.59 -21.49
C LYS A 209 2.94 -23.23 -20.86
N VAL A 210 2.19 -23.26 -19.76
CA VAL A 210 1.77 -22.03 -19.06
C VAL A 210 1.86 -22.21 -17.54
N LYS A 211 1.97 -21.08 -16.86
CA LYS A 211 1.77 -20.98 -15.39
C LYS A 211 0.61 -20.05 -15.10
N LEU A 212 -0.02 -20.27 -13.95
CA LEU A 212 -1.06 -19.37 -13.44
C LEU A 212 -0.42 -18.11 -12.83
N THR A 213 -0.98 -16.96 -13.15
CA THR A 213 -0.61 -15.68 -12.54
C THR A 213 -1.22 -15.52 -11.15
N ALA A 214 -0.73 -14.56 -10.38
CA ALA A 214 -1.31 -14.20 -9.08
C ALA A 214 -2.79 -13.81 -9.25
N GLY A 215 -3.63 -14.15 -8.27
CA GLY A 215 -5.06 -13.84 -8.31
C GLY A 215 -5.91 -14.71 -9.24
N ALA A 216 -5.32 -15.66 -9.97
CA ALA A 216 -6.08 -16.55 -10.87
C ALA A 216 -7.19 -17.32 -10.13
N THR A 217 -8.35 -17.43 -10.78
CA THR A 217 -9.47 -18.28 -10.38
C THR A 217 -9.84 -19.20 -11.54
N TYR A 218 -10.58 -20.26 -11.25
CA TYR A 218 -11.26 -20.98 -12.32
C TYR A 218 -12.24 -20.06 -13.05
N TYR A 219 -12.62 -20.42 -14.25
CA TYR A 219 -13.49 -19.61 -15.10
C TYR A 219 -14.87 -19.31 -14.46
N ASN A 220 -15.33 -20.21 -13.60
CA ASN A 220 -16.56 -20.06 -12.79
C ASN A 220 -16.35 -19.25 -11.49
N GLY A 221 -15.17 -18.69 -11.27
CA GLY A 221 -14.84 -17.90 -10.07
C GLY A 221 -14.35 -18.73 -8.87
N ALA A 222 -14.35 -20.04 -8.93
CA ALA A 222 -13.90 -20.89 -7.84
C ALA A 222 -12.37 -20.73 -7.60
N LYS A 223 -11.95 -20.90 -6.35
CA LYS A 223 -10.53 -20.82 -5.98
C LYS A 223 -9.73 -21.98 -6.56
N ILE A 224 -8.57 -21.67 -7.11
CA ILE A 224 -7.60 -22.64 -7.61
C ILE A 224 -6.76 -23.14 -6.42
N PRO A 225 -6.60 -24.48 -6.24
CA PRO A 225 -5.75 -25.05 -5.20
C PRO A 225 -4.29 -24.54 -5.28
N ALA A 226 -3.66 -24.37 -4.12
CA ALA A 226 -2.31 -23.81 -4.04
C ALA A 226 -1.28 -24.61 -4.83
N TRP A 227 -1.35 -25.93 -4.79
CA TRP A 227 -0.43 -26.81 -5.53
C TRP A 227 -0.48 -26.59 -7.05
N LEU A 228 -1.69 -26.31 -7.60
CA LEU A 228 -1.86 -26.10 -9.03
C LEU A 228 -1.18 -24.82 -9.53
N ARG A 229 -1.07 -23.80 -8.65
CA ARG A 229 -0.39 -22.55 -8.95
C ARG A 229 1.11 -22.70 -9.16
N LEU A 230 1.70 -23.74 -8.56
CA LEU A 230 3.13 -24.04 -8.67
C LEU A 230 3.43 -25.00 -9.84
N THR A 231 2.39 -25.60 -10.42
CA THR A 231 2.52 -26.62 -11.45
C THR A 231 2.61 -25.99 -12.86
N THR A 232 3.43 -26.56 -13.73
CA THR A 232 3.39 -26.29 -15.16
C THR A 232 2.16 -26.92 -15.77
N LEU A 233 1.39 -26.11 -16.50
CA LEU A 233 0.14 -26.51 -17.15
C LEU A 233 0.27 -26.46 -18.67
N TYR A 234 -0.60 -27.17 -19.34
CA TYR A 234 -0.70 -27.18 -20.80
C TYR A 234 -2.06 -26.64 -21.24
N VAL A 235 -2.04 -25.79 -22.26
CA VAL A 235 -3.25 -25.29 -22.94
C VAL A 235 -3.86 -26.43 -23.74
N ARG A 236 -5.14 -26.74 -23.51
CA ARG A 236 -5.86 -27.84 -24.15
C ARG A 236 -6.93 -27.36 -25.12
N GLU A 237 -7.54 -26.25 -24.85
CA GLU A 237 -8.58 -25.62 -25.67
C GLU A 237 -8.57 -24.11 -25.44
N ILE A 238 -8.88 -23.35 -26.47
CA ILE A 238 -9.05 -21.90 -26.39
C ILE A 238 -10.38 -21.55 -27.04
N SER A 239 -11.27 -20.92 -26.28
CA SER A 239 -12.55 -20.40 -26.76
C SER A 239 -12.75 -18.98 -26.23
N GLY A 240 -12.35 -17.98 -27.04
CA GLY A 240 -12.33 -16.58 -26.63
C GLY A 240 -11.41 -16.34 -25.42
N ASP A 241 -11.98 -15.86 -24.30
CA ASP A 241 -11.28 -15.65 -23.03
C ASP A 241 -11.15 -16.92 -22.18
N ARG A 242 -11.90 -17.97 -22.52
CA ARG A 242 -11.88 -19.23 -21.79
C ARG A 242 -10.78 -20.15 -22.32
N VAL A 243 -9.88 -20.57 -21.44
CA VAL A 243 -8.80 -21.52 -21.76
C VAL A 243 -8.90 -22.74 -20.86
N VAL A 244 -9.01 -23.91 -21.47
CA VAL A 244 -8.95 -25.20 -20.77
C VAL A 244 -7.49 -25.58 -20.56
N ILE A 245 -7.16 -25.91 -19.32
CA ILE A 245 -5.81 -26.28 -18.87
C ILE A 245 -5.74 -27.68 -18.30
N SER A 246 -4.57 -28.28 -18.38
CA SER A 246 -4.29 -29.59 -17.83
C SER A 246 -2.86 -29.65 -17.27
N THR A 247 -2.65 -30.49 -16.26
CA THR A 247 -1.31 -30.83 -15.77
C THR A 247 -0.55 -31.77 -16.72
N LYS A 248 -1.24 -32.35 -17.72
CA LYS A 248 -0.65 -33.23 -18.73
C LYS A 248 -0.92 -32.73 -20.13
N LYS A 249 0.02 -32.98 -21.04
CA LYS A 249 -0.11 -32.59 -22.45
C LYS A 249 -1.28 -33.29 -23.16
N THR A 250 -1.63 -34.49 -22.71
CA THR A 250 -2.75 -35.31 -23.21
C THR A 250 -3.53 -35.89 -22.05
N GLY A 251 -4.76 -36.39 -22.29
CA GLY A 251 -5.60 -37.01 -21.26
C GLY A 251 -6.51 -36.02 -20.54
N ALA A 252 -6.80 -36.27 -19.26
CA ALA A 252 -7.78 -35.53 -18.49
C ALA A 252 -7.46 -34.03 -18.36
N ILE A 253 -8.48 -33.19 -18.42
CA ILE A 253 -8.40 -31.77 -18.18
C ILE A 253 -8.41 -31.47 -16.67
N THR A 254 -7.79 -30.38 -16.25
CA THR A 254 -7.77 -29.93 -14.86
C THR A 254 -8.85 -28.91 -14.58
N GLY A 255 -9.16 -28.05 -15.55
CA GLY A 255 -10.19 -27.04 -15.43
C GLY A 255 -10.08 -25.98 -16.53
N ALA A 256 -10.90 -24.95 -16.45
CA ALA A 256 -10.82 -23.79 -17.33
C ALA A 256 -10.54 -22.53 -16.51
N VAL A 257 -9.78 -21.62 -17.08
CA VAL A 257 -9.44 -20.31 -16.50
C VAL A 257 -9.62 -19.23 -17.57
N ARG A 258 -9.59 -17.96 -17.13
CA ARG A 258 -9.51 -16.86 -18.08
C ARG A 258 -8.12 -16.79 -18.71
N LYS A 259 -8.05 -16.47 -19.99
CA LYS A 259 -6.80 -16.34 -20.76
C LYS A 259 -5.79 -15.41 -20.07
N MET A 260 -6.27 -14.31 -19.48
CA MET A 260 -5.47 -13.35 -18.74
C MET A 260 -4.75 -13.91 -17.49
N TYR A 261 -5.16 -15.07 -17.00
CA TYR A 261 -4.53 -15.72 -15.85
C TYR A 261 -3.38 -16.67 -16.22
N LEU A 262 -3.03 -16.72 -17.48
CA LEU A 262 -1.99 -17.62 -18.00
C LEU A 262 -0.78 -16.84 -18.45
N LYS A 263 0.40 -17.28 -18.04
CA LYS A 263 1.68 -16.81 -18.54
C LYS A 263 2.37 -17.97 -19.29
N ARG A 264 2.71 -17.77 -20.55
CA ARG A 264 3.50 -18.72 -21.35
C ARG A 264 4.91 -18.86 -20.76
N ILE A 265 5.47 -20.09 -20.74
CA ILE A 265 6.81 -20.40 -20.24
C ILE A 265 7.61 -21.21 -21.23
#